data_1a3fcb8347b009464fca61dba799b973
#
_entry.id   1a3fcb8347b009464fca61dba799b973
#
_cell.length_a   1.000
_cell.length_b   1.000
_cell.length_c   1.000
_cell.angle_alpha   90.00
_cell.angle_beta   90.00
_cell.angle_gamma   90.00
#
_symmetry.space_group_name_H-M   'P 1'
#
loop_
_entity.id
_entity.type
_entity.pdbx_description
1 polymer ?
#
loop_
_entity_poly.entity_id
_entity_poly.type
_entity_poly.pdbx_seq_one_letter_code
_entity_poly.pdbx_strand_id
1 'polypeptide(L)'
;MTSLIVGAGLDARLGLSLDELRQVGVEAARLGFESLWTPAGGVPDAFHICARWAEATRGMAPGELRTGISVVPTPRMWTVPALAVQAATVGQISGGNFVLGLGTGGYGAAFWRGVGLPDRPLAVMRDYVSVLRRLLAGETVTHDGPAVRLERYRLGLPTPPVPVYLGALGPGMLRLAGECADGVLLNWATPQAIAWSAERVAEGAARAGRAPSQVPITMYIRVCVDHDLETARRAFARQMLAYAMVRPGVDPSLGYRGHFGRMGFEEVLRDLEARRDQGAPIDELATKVPEELLQTVGYYGPPEGAAAAYRRLSDGLDEAVVRVITVRPGIEPVVAALEALAPAKVQAA
;
A
#
# COMPACT_ATOMS: atom_id res chain seq x y z
N MET A 1 -6.48 -19.37 -14.27
CA MET A 1 -6.14 -18.51 -13.12
C MET A 1 -4.88 -17.76 -13.52
N THR A 2 -4.89 -16.43 -13.50
CA THR A 2 -3.68 -15.64 -13.68
C THR A 2 -2.70 -15.97 -12.55
N SER A 3 -1.41 -16.08 -12.85
CA SER A 3 -0.40 -16.30 -11.82
C SER A 3 -0.36 -15.11 -10.86
N LEU A 4 -0.16 -15.36 -9.56
CA LEU A 4 0.03 -14.30 -8.57
C LEU A 4 1.26 -13.46 -8.93
N ILE A 5 1.08 -12.15 -9.04
CA ILE A 5 2.20 -11.20 -9.17
C ILE A 5 2.83 -10.99 -7.81
N VAL A 6 4.15 -11.11 -7.73
CA VAL A 6 4.91 -10.90 -6.48
C VAL A 6 5.78 -9.66 -6.61
N GLY A 7 5.44 -8.63 -5.82
CA GLY A 7 6.17 -7.38 -5.74
C GLY A 7 7.01 -7.24 -4.48
N ALA A 8 7.97 -6.29 -4.49
CA ALA A 8 8.74 -5.89 -3.31
C ALA A 8 8.41 -4.46 -2.89
N GLY A 9 8.16 -4.25 -1.59
CA GLY A 9 7.79 -2.97 -1.01
C GLY A 9 8.86 -2.44 -0.05
N LEU A 10 9.47 -1.31 -0.40
CA LEU A 10 10.55 -0.68 0.33
C LEU A 10 10.14 0.71 0.81
N ASP A 11 10.50 1.10 2.01
CA ASP A 11 10.18 2.43 2.54
C ASP A 11 11.29 3.05 3.41
N ALA A 12 11.09 4.31 3.76
CA ALA A 12 12.01 5.08 4.59
C ALA A 12 12.25 4.48 5.99
N ARG A 13 11.36 3.60 6.49
CA ARG A 13 11.53 2.95 7.81
C ARG A 13 12.65 1.93 7.82
N LEU A 14 13.09 1.49 6.64
CA LEU A 14 14.27 0.62 6.51
C LEU A 14 15.58 1.38 6.78
N GLY A 15 15.54 2.72 6.85
CA GLY A 15 16.71 3.55 7.09
C GLY A 15 17.73 3.56 5.95
N LEU A 16 17.34 3.11 4.77
CA LEU A 16 18.21 3.02 3.60
C LEU A 16 18.35 4.36 2.90
N SER A 17 19.54 4.68 2.45
CA SER A 17 19.82 5.81 1.55
C SER A 17 19.19 5.61 0.18
N LEU A 18 19.12 6.67 -0.64
CA LEU A 18 18.63 6.57 -2.03
C LEU A 18 19.42 5.57 -2.88
N ASP A 19 20.74 5.47 -2.67
CA ASP A 19 21.58 4.53 -3.41
C ASP A 19 21.34 3.09 -2.96
N GLU A 20 21.18 2.87 -1.64
CA GLU A 20 20.83 1.56 -1.10
C GLU A 20 19.43 1.12 -1.55
N LEU A 21 18.43 2.01 -1.57
CA LEU A 21 17.11 1.71 -2.13
C LEU A 21 17.19 1.32 -3.61
N ARG A 22 18.05 1.98 -4.39
CA ARG A 22 18.31 1.61 -5.79
C ARG A 22 18.96 0.23 -5.90
N GLN A 23 19.96 -0.08 -5.06
CA GLN A 23 20.64 -1.38 -5.06
C GLN A 23 19.67 -2.51 -4.71
N VAL A 24 18.86 -2.34 -3.66
CA VAL A 24 17.84 -3.34 -3.27
C VAL A 24 16.79 -3.51 -4.37
N GLY A 25 16.41 -2.44 -5.06
CA GLY A 25 15.51 -2.53 -6.22
C GLY A 25 16.08 -3.35 -7.38
N VAL A 26 17.38 -3.17 -7.69
CA VAL A 26 18.08 -3.97 -8.69
C VAL A 26 18.17 -5.44 -8.25
N GLU A 27 18.44 -5.71 -6.97
CA GLU A 27 18.51 -7.08 -6.46
C GLU A 27 17.12 -7.74 -6.48
N ALA A 28 16.07 -7.04 -6.12
CA ALA A 28 14.70 -7.54 -6.26
C ALA A 28 14.37 -7.92 -7.72
N ALA A 29 14.78 -7.10 -8.70
CA ALA A 29 14.61 -7.44 -10.11
C ALA A 29 15.38 -8.72 -10.51
N ARG A 30 16.62 -8.90 -10.02
CA ARG A 30 17.40 -10.13 -10.24
C ARG A 30 16.78 -11.37 -9.62
N LEU A 31 16.13 -11.21 -8.48
CA LEU A 31 15.39 -12.28 -7.79
C LEU A 31 14.05 -12.62 -8.46
N GLY A 32 13.65 -11.87 -9.49
CA GLY A 32 12.46 -12.11 -10.28
C GLY A 32 11.20 -11.42 -9.76
N PHE A 33 11.30 -10.45 -8.85
CA PHE A 33 10.15 -9.63 -8.46
C PHE A 33 9.64 -8.83 -9.66
N GLU A 34 8.31 -8.77 -9.81
CA GLU A 34 7.65 -8.20 -10.97
C GLU A 34 7.28 -6.71 -10.78
N SER A 35 7.35 -6.23 -9.52
CA SER A 35 7.08 -4.83 -9.20
C SER A 35 7.83 -4.34 -7.97
N LEU A 36 8.07 -3.02 -7.91
CA LEU A 36 8.67 -2.32 -6.77
C LEU A 36 7.72 -1.23 -6.28
N TRP A 37 7.45 -1.23 -4.98
CA TRP A 37 6.50 -0.33 -4.37
C TRP A 37 7.10 0.47 -3.22
N THR A 38 6.71 1.74 -3.11
CA THR A 38 7.08 2.60 -1.96
C THR A 38 5.89 3.45 -1.52
N PRO A 39 5.74 3.78 -0.22
CA PRO A 39 4.78 4.79 0.21
C PRO A 39 5.32 6.20 -0.02
N ALA A 40 4.42 7.15 -0.24
CA ALA A 40 4.75 8.58 -0.19
C ALA A 40 4.48 9.18 1.20
N GLY A 41 5.07 10.31 1.48
CA GLY A 41 4.79 11.09 2.70
C GLY A 41 6.01 11.40 3.57
N GLY A 42 7.20 11.12 3.08
CA GLY A 42 8.48 11.40 3.75
C GLY A 42 9.60 11.73 2.76
N VAL A 43 10.81 11.78 3.30
CA VAL A 43 12.06 11.86 2.54
C VAL A 43 12.72 10.48 2.61
N PRO A 44 13.19 9.93 1.47
CA PRO A 44 13.15 10.49 0.13
C PRO A 44 11.76 10.43 -0.53
N ASP A 45 11.56 11.26 -1.57
CA ASP A 45 10.29 11.36 -2.29
C ASP A 45 10.01 10.11 -3.14
N ALA A 46 8.77 9.63 -3.10
CA ALA A 46 8.36 8.38 -3.72
C ALA A 46 8.42 8.40 -5.26
N PHE A 47 8.11 9.53 -5.90
CA PHE A 47 8.19 9.65 -7.36
C PHE A 47 9.64 9.56 -7.83
N HIS A 48 10.58 10.19 -7.11
CA HIS A 48 12.01 10.08 -7.39
C HIS A 48 12.55 8.67 -7.18
N ILE A 49 12.09 7.97 -6.14
CA ILE A 49 12.45 6.56 -5.91
C ILE A 49 11.95 5.70 -7.08
N CYS A 50 10.68 5.83 -7.49
CA CYS A 50 10.11 5.07 -8.60
C CYS A 50 10.83 5.35 -9.92
N ALA A 51 11.16 6.61 -10.20
CA ALA A 51 11.94 6.97 -11.40
C ALA A 51 13.34 6.32 -11.41
N ARG A 52 14.05 6.37 -10.27
CA ARG A 52 15.38 5.72 -10.14
C ARG A 52 15.30 4.21 -10.29
N TRP A 53 14.28 3.55 -9.76
CA TRP A 53 14.09 2.12 -9.96
C TRP A 53 13.81 1.79 -11.41
N ALA A 54 12.88 2.51 -12.06
CA ALA A 54 12.55 2.29 -13.47
C ALA A 54 13.78 2.41 -14.38
N GLU A 55 14.66 3.38 -14.12
CA GLU A 55 15.93 3.52 -14.88
C GLU A 55 16.93 2.40 -14.57
N ALA A 56 17.11 2.08 -13.27
CA ALA A 56 18.11 1.12 -12.82
C ALA A 56 17.78 -0.34 -13.20
N THR A 57 16.50 -0.67 -13.38
CA THR A 57 16.02 -2.03 -13.68
C THR A 57 15.63 -2.23 -15.15
N ARG A 58 15.81 -1.21 -15.99
CA ARG A 58 15.45 -1.26 -17.42
C ARG A 58 16.16 -2.42 -18.12
N GLY A 59 15.37 -3.30 -18.75
CA GLY A 59 15.88 -4.47 -19.49
C GLY A 59 16.38 -5.62 -18.61
N MET A 60 16.17 -5.60 -17.31
CA MET A 60 16.63 -6.66 -16.39
C MET A 60 15.68 -7.85 -16.29
N ALA A 61 14.39 -7.64 -16.48
CA ALA A 61 13.37 -8.71 -16.38
C ALA A 61 12.83 -9.07 -17.76
N PRO A 62 12.29 -10.30 -17.95
CA PRO A 62 11.53 -10.66 -19.14
C PRO A 62 10.13 -10.00 -19.09
N GLY A 63 10.05 -8.76 -19.30
CA GLY A 63 8.95 -7.85 -19.06
C GLY A 63 9.47 -6.70 -18.21
N GLU A 64 9.09 -5.46 -18.53
CA GLU A 64 9.58 -4.31 -17.77
C GLU A 64 9.02 -4.33 -16.36
N LEU A 65 9.89 -4.21 -15.36
CA LEU A 65 9.52 -4.17 -13.95
C LEU A 65 8.63 -2.95 -13.67
N ARG A 66 7.48 -3.19 -13.07
CA ARG A 66 6.53 -2.14 -12.71
C ARG A 66 6.95 -1.45 -11.43
N THR A 67 6.85 -0.12 -11.38
CA THR A 67 7.02 0.65 -10.15
C THR A 67 5.68 1.21 -9.68
N GLY A 68 5.51 1.41 -8.37
CA GLY A 68 4.25 1.91 -7.84
C GLY A 68 4.38 2.66 -6.51
N ILE A 69 3.43 3.54 -6.25
CA ILE A 69 3.32 4.25 -4.98
C ILE A 69 2.08 3.76 -4.23
N SER A 70 2.27 3.26 -3.02
CA SER A 70 1.17 2.79 -2.17
C SER A 70 1.28 3.36 -0.75
N VAL A 71 0.70 4.50 -0.50
CA VAL A 71 -0.12 5.41 -1.31
C VAL A 71 0.41 6.84 -1.16
N VAL A 72 0.06 7.74 -2.10
CA VAL A 72 0.17 9.18 -1.87
C VAL A 72 -0.96 9.58 -0.92
N PRO A 73 -0.69 10.18 0.26
CA PRO A 73 -1.71 10.72 1.16
C PRO A 73 -2.26 12.04 0.59
N THR A 74 -3.10 11.90 -0.40
CA THR A 74 -3.48 12.90 -1.40
C THR A 74 -3.93 14.24 -0.84
N PRO A 75 -4.91 14.35 0.06
CA PRO A 75 -5.44 15.68 0.39
C PRO A 75 -4.48 16.56 1.18
N ARG A 76 -3.43 15.95 1.73
CA ARG A 76 -2.47 16.68 2.58
C ARG A 76 -1.38 17.39 1.80
N MET A 77 -0.86 16.76 0.76
CA MET A 77 0.43 17.13 0.20
C MET A 77 0.35 17.60 -1.25
N TRP A 78 -0.74 17.30 -1.97
CA TRP A 78 -0.74 17.37 -3.42
C TRP A 78 -2.03 17.94 -4.00
N THR A 79 -1.90 18.92 -4.87
CA THR A 79 -3.00 19.27 -5.78
C THR A 79 -3.08 18.28 -6.93
N VAL A 80 -4.25 18.12 -7.53
CA VAL A 80 -4.44 17.22 -8.68
C VAL A 80 -3.51 17.54 -9.86
N PRO A 81 -3.30 18.81 -10.26
CA PRO A 81 -2.36 19.14 -11.31
C PRO A 81 -0.91 18.69 -10.99
N ALA A 82 -0.44 18.93 -9.76
CA ALA A 82 0.90 18.53 -9.34
C ALA A 82 1.06 16.99 -9.39
N LEU A 83 0.08 16.25 -8.88
CA LEU A 83 0.08 14.78 -8.96
C LEU A 83 0.07 14.29 -10.40
N ALA A 84 -0.75 14.89 -11.27
CA ALA A 84 -0.83 14.50 -12.66
C ALA A 84 0.51 14.70 -13.40
N VAL A 85 1.20 15.83 -13.17
CA VAL A 85 2.52 16.12 -13.76
C VAL A 85 3.56 15.10 -13.26
N GLN A 86 3.62 14.84 -11.95
CA GLN A 86 4.57 13.88 -11.37
C GLN A 86 4.32 12.46 -11.88
N ALA A 87 3.06 12.02 -11.86
CA ALA A 87 2.69 10.68 -12.33
C ALA A 87 2.97 10.50 -13.83
N ALA A 88 2.65 11.50 -14.64
CA ALA A 88 2.93 11.51 -16.07
C ALA A 88 4.44 11.42 -16.34
N THR A 89 5.26 12.17 -15.59
CA THR A 89 6.71 12.17 -15.72
C THR A 89 7.31 10.78 -15.41
N VAL A 90 6.92 10.18 -14.27
CA VAL A 90 7.38 8.83 -13.93
C VAL A 90 6.85 7.80 -14.93
N GLY A 91 5.60 7.96 -15.40
CA GLY A 91 5.03 7.13 -16.47
C GLY A 91 5.87 7.17 -17.76
N GLN A 92 6.37 8.35 -18.17
CA GLN A 92 7.28 8.47 -19.32
C GLN A 92 8.64 7.80 -19.06
N ILE A 93 9.24 8.02 -17.88
CA ILE A 93 10.53 7.43 -17.50
C ILE A 93 10.44 5.90 -17.50
N SER A 94 9.34 5.35 -16.98
CA SER A 94 9.12 3.90 -16.88
C SER A 94 8.54 3.24 -18.14
N GLY A 95 8.34 3.99 -19.23
CA GLY A 95 7.72 3.44 -20.44
C GLY A 95 6.26 2.98 -20.24
N GLY A 96 5.53 3.54 -19.26
CA GLY A 96 4.16 3.16 -18.90
C GLY A 96 4.07 2.15 -17.76
N ASN A 97 5.18 1.68 -17.22
CA ASN A 97 5.21 0.70 -16.11
C ASN A 97 5.24 1.38 -14.73
N PHE A 98 4.29 2.29 -14.50
CA PHE A 98 4.11 3.01 -13.24
C PHE A 98 2.64 2.99 -12.81
N VAL A 99 2.40 2.79 -11.50
CA VAL A 99 1.08 2.84 -10.87
C VAL A 99 1.04 3.93 -9.81
N LEU A 100 0.05 4.82 -9.90
CA LEU A 100 -0.20 5.85 -8.91
C LEU A 100 -1.24 5.39 -7.90
N GLY A 101 -0.82 5.06 -6.69
CA GLY A 101 -1.74 4.77 -5.59
C GLY A 101 -2.09 6.01 -4.77
N LEU A 102 -3.37 6.25 -4.55
CA LEU A 102 -3.91 7.35 -3.77
C LEU A 102 -4.56 6.85 -2.48
N GLY A 103 -4.48 7.64 -1.42
CA GLY A 103 -5.14 7.32 -0.16
C GLY A 103 -5.49 8.56 0.66
N THR A 104 -6.37 8.39 1.65
CA THR A 104 -6.79 9.48 2.54
C THR A 104 -5.72 9.91 3.54
N GLY A 105 -4.70 9.09 3.76
CA GLY A 105 -3.60 9.37 4.69
C GLY A 105 -3.91 9.12 6.17
N GLY A 106 -5.06 8.57 6.53
CA GLY A 106 -5.40 8.20 7.91
C GLY A 106 -5.56 9.39 8.88
N TYR A 107 -5.94 10.55 8.37
CA TYR A 107 -6.10 11.78 9.16
C TYR A 107 -7.56 11.98 9.59
N GLY A 108 -7.75 12.53 10.81
CA GLY A 108 -9.07 12.85 11.33
C GLY A 108 -9.65 14.17 10.80
N ALA A 109 -10.91 14.44 11.13
CA ALA A 109 -11.69 15.61 10.69
C ALA A 109 -10.99 16.97 10.88
N ALA A 110 -10.24 17.14 11.97
CA ALA A 110 -9.49 18.38 12.22
C ALA A 110 -8.43 18.65 11.16
N PHE A 111 -7.78 17.59 10.67
CA PHE A 111 -6.80 17.70 9.59
C PHE A 111 -7.46 18.14 8.28
N TRP A 112 -8.58 17.52 7.88
CA TRP A 112 -9.30 17.86 6.65
C TRP A 112 -9.72 19.34 6.64
N ARG A 113 -10.25 19.83 7.77
CA ARG A 113 -10.57 21.25 7.93
C ARG A 113 -9.34 22.15 7.83
N GLY A 114 -8.23 21.73 8.43
CA GLY A 114 -6.98 22.50 8.42
C GLY A 114 -6.35 22.69 7.03
N VAL A 115 -6.61 21.78 6.10
CA VAL A 115 -6.18 21.88 4.69
C VAL A 115 -7.27 22.45 3.77
N GLY A 116 -8.37 22.95 4.32
CA GLY A 116 -9.45 23.56 3.55
C GLY A 116 -10.32 22.59 2.75
N LEU A 117 -10.28 21.30 3.09
CA LEU A 117 -11.07 20.27 2.43
C LEU A 117 -12.27 19.85 3.27
N PRO A 118 -13.39 19.46 2.63
CA PRO A 118 -14.54 18.95 3.37
C PRO A 118 -14.21 17.62 4.07
N ASP A 119 -14.76 17.44 5.27
CA ASP A 119 -14.67 16.17 6.00
C ASP A 119 -15.60 15.11 5.38
N ARG A 120 -15.36 14.82 4.11
CA ARG A 120 -16.10 13.86 3.27
C ARG A 120 -15.11 13.02 2.45
N PRO A 121 -14.35 12.11 3.08
CA PRO A 121 -13.24 11.39 2.42
C PRO A 121 -13.63 10.72 1.10
N LEU A 122 -14.83 10.12 1.02
CA LEU A 122 -15.30 9.46 -0.20
C LEU A 122 -15.50 10.44 -1.36
N ALA A 123 -16.10 11.62 -1.09
CA ALA A 123 -16.32 12.63 -2.13
C ALA A 123 -14.98 13.22 -2.61
N VAL A 124 -14.08 13.51 -1.68
CA VAL A 124 -12.73 14.01 -1.99
C VAL A 124 -11.96 13.01 -2.84
N MET A 125 -11.94 11.74 -2.46
CA MET A 125 -11.20 10.72 -3.21
C MET A 125 -11.83 10.44 -4.58
N ARG A 126 -13.16 10.53 -4.70
CA ARG A 126 -13.85 10.45 -5.99
C ARG A 126 -13.39 11.56 -6.94
N ASP A 127 -13.31 12.81 -6.47
CA ASP A 127 -12.82 13.94 -7.25
C ASP A 127 -11.38 13.68 -7.73
N TYR A 128 -10.49 13.35 -6.80
CA TYR A 128 -9.08 13.12 -7.12
C TYR A 128 -8.91 11.99 -8.15
N VAL A 129 -9.50 10.82 -7.93
CA VAL A 129 -9.38 9.68 -8.84
C VAL A 129 -9.94 10.00 -10.21
N SER A 130 -11.17 10.54 -10.28
CA SER A 130 -11.83 10.81 -11.56
C SER A 130 -11.11 11.87 -12.39
N VAL A 131 -10.66 12.95 -11.75
CA VAL A 131 -9.97 14.03 -12.46
C VAL A 131 -8.56 13.60 -12.89
N LEU A 132 -7.81 12.91 -12.02
CA LEU A 132 -6.48 12.38 -12.38
C LEU A 132 -6.54 11.42 -13.56
N ARG A 133 -7.46 10.46 -13.55
CA ARG A 133 -7.61 9.52 -14.67
C ARG A 133 -7.87 10.22 -15.99
N ARG A 134 -8.73 11.24 -15.99
CA ARG A 134 -9.02 12.03 -17.19
C ARG A 134 -7.81 12.84 -17.68
N LEU A 135 -7.09 13.48 -16.78
CA LEU A 135 -5.87 14.22 -17.11
C LEU A 135 -4.78 13.30 -17.66
N LEU A 136 -4.57 12.13 -17.03
CA LEU A 136 -3.59 11.13 -17.45
C LEU A 136 -3.99 10.45 -18.77
N ALA A 137 -5.29 10.42 -19.10
CA ALA A 137 -5.80 10.02 -20.42
C ALA A 137 -5.62 11.12 -21.50
N GLY A 138 -5.06 12.29 -21.15
CA GLY A 138 -4.81 13.39 -22.09
C GLY A 138 -6.02 14.29 -22.37
N GLU A 139 -7.10 14.18 -21.57
CA GLU A 139 -8.27 15.04 -21.72
C GLU A 139 -8.00 16.48 -21.29
N THR A 140 -8.74 17.41 -21.89
CA THR A 140 -8.92 18.77 -21.34
C THR A 140 -10.04 18.73 -20.32
N VAL A 141 -9.71 18.96 -19.05
CA VAL A 141 -10.66 18.78 -17.93
C VAL A 141 -11.16 20.12 -17.43
N THR A 142 -12.48 20.25 -17.39
CA THR A 142 -13.20 21.21 -16.56
C THR A 142 -13.93 20.41 -15.49
N HIS A 143 -13.76 20.80 -14.22
CA HIS A 143 -14.35 20.13 -13.07
C HIS A 143 -14.60 21.15 -11.95
N ASP A 144 -15.78 21.09 -11.34
CA ASP A 144 -16.17 21.87 -10.16
C ASP A 144 -16.75 20.92 -9.11
N GLY A 145 -15.86 20.34 -8.33
CA GLY A 145 -16.19 19.38 -7.28
C GLY A 145 -15.86 19.89 -5.88
N PRO A 146 -16.19 19.12 -4.84
CA PRO A 146 -15.98 19.53 -3.46
C PRO A 146 -14.50 19.66 -3.06
N ALA A 147 -13.60 19.03 -3.79
CA ALA A 147 -12.16 19.01 -3.48
C ALA A 147 -11.27 19.49 -4.62
N VAL A 148 -11.75 19.48 -5.85
CA VAL A 148 -10.98 19.82 -7.04
C VAL A 148 -11.78 20.80 -7.90
N ARG A 149 -11.15 21.93 -8.26
CA ARG A 149 -11.69 22.88 -9.24
C ARG A 149 -10.66 23.12 -10.33
N LEU A 150 -11.05 22.87 -11.56
CA LEU A 150 -10.22 23.08 -12.76
C LEU A 150 -11.07 23.67 -13.87
N GLU A 151 -10.49 24.58 -14.63
CA GLU A 151 -11.10 25.12 -15.82
C GLU A 151 -10.18 24.88 -17.02
N ARG A 152 -10.64 24.07 -17.99
CA ARG A 152 -9.95 23.74 -19.25
C ARG A 152 -8.48 23.36 -19.07
N TYR A 153 -8.16 22.64 -17.99
CA TYR A 153 -6.78 22.23 -17.72
C TYR A 153 -6.44 20.93 -18.48
N ARG A 154 -5.24 20.88 -19.05
CA ARG A 154 -4.70 19.72 -19.76
C ARG A 154 -3.21 19.59 -19.48
N LEU A 155 -2.69 18.35 -19.44
CA LEU A 155 -1.25 18.10 -19.45
C LEU A 155 -0.64 18.49 -20.79
N GLY A 156 0.58 19.06 -20.78
CA GLY A 156 1.20 19.64 -21.96
C GLY A 156 1.68 18.62 -23.00
N LEU A 157 1.95 17.40 -22.57
CA LEU A 157 2.47 16.32 -23.44
C LEU A 157 1.65 15.05 -23.29
N PRO A 158 1.55 14.22 -24.33
CA PRO A 158 1.01 12.86 -24.23
C PRO A 158 1.81 12.03 -23.22
N THR A 159 1.12 11.22 -22.45
CA THR A 159 1.72 10.33 -21.47
C THR A 159 1.33 8.89 -21.76
N PRO A 160 2.18 7.90 -21.47
CA PRO A 160 1.74 6.52 -21.40
C PRO A 160 0.60 6.37 -20.39
N PRO A 161 -0.24 5.34 -20.49
CA PRO A 161 -1.24 5.06 -19.47
C PRO A 161 -0.60 4.93 -18.08
N VAL A 162 -1.15 5.66 -17.10
CA VAL A 162 -0.78 5.56 -15.69
C VAL A 162 -2.01 5.13 -14.91
N PRO A 163 -2.12 3.86 -14.49
CA PRO A 163 -3.22 3.40 -13.67
C PRO A 163 -3.27 4.12 -12.32
N VAL A 164 -4.48 4.52 -11.90
CA VAL A 164 -4.73 5.17 -10.61
C VAL A 164 -5.42 4.17 -9.68
N TYR A 165 -4.67 3.69 -8.69
CA TYR A 165 -5.18 2.77 -7.67
C TYR A 165 -5.65 3.53 -6.43
N LEU A 166 -6.60 2.96 -5.70
CA LEU A 166 -7.16 3.57 -4.49
C LEU A 166 -6.90 2.70 -3.26
N GLY A 167 -6.23 3.27 -2.26
CA GLY A 167 -6.06 2.65 -0.95
C GLY A 167 -7.40 2.61 -0.19
N ALA A 168 -7.85 1.41 0.16
CA ALA A 168 -9.17 1.19 0.74
C ALA A 168 -9.15 0.12 1.83
N LEU A 169 -9.85 0.39 2.94
CA LEU A 169 -10.03 -0.53 4.06
C LEU A 169 -11.51 -0.69 4.45
N GLY A 170 -12.28 0.38 4.34
CA GLY A 170 -13.70 0.38 4.71
C GLY A 170 -14.61 0.15 3.50
N PRO A 171 -15.86 -0.32 3.72
CA PRO A 171 -16.76 -0.74 2.66
C PRO A 171 -17.10 0.37 1.66
N GLY A 172 -17.18 1.62 2.12
CA GLY A 172 -17.46 2.77 1.24
C GLY A 172 -16.30 3.04 0.26
N MET A 173 -15.05 3.00 0.76
CA MET A 173 -13.87 3.25 -0.08
C MET A 173 -13.59 2.08 -1.02
N LEU A 174 -13.84 0.84 -0.59
CA LEU A 174 -13.74 -0.35 -1.44
C LEU A 174 -14.74 -0.29 -2.62
N ARG A 175 -15.99 0.08 -2.36
CA ARG A 175 -16.97 0.31 -3.44
C ARG A 175 -16.56 1.44 -4.36
N LEU A 176 -16.05 2.54 -3.81
CA LEU A 176 -15.54 3.66 -4.61
C LEU A 176 -14.38 3.22 -5.52
N ALA A 177 -13.46 2.39 -5.03
CA ALA A 177 -12.40 1.83 -5.85
C ALA A 177 -12.97 1.03 -7.03
N GLY A 178 -13.95 0.16 -6.78
CA GLY A 178 -14.68 -0.56 -7.83
C GLY A 178 -15.34 0.35 -8.86
N GLU A 179 -15.96 1.44 -8.40
CA GLU A 179 -16.67 2.39 -9.25
C GLU A 179 -15.74 3.17 -10.19
N CYS A 180 -14.60 3.66 -9.73
CA CYS A 180 -13.83 4.66 -10.48
C CYS A 180 -12.31 4.50 -10.52
N ALA A 181 -11.69 3.61 -9.75
CA ALA A 181 -10.25 3.39 -9.78
C ALA A 181 -9.83 2.29 -10.78
N ASP A 182 -8.55 2.23 -11.13
CA ASP A 182 -7.98 1.19 -11.99
C ASP A 182 -7.50 -0.03 -11.20
N GLY A 183 -7.52 0.04 -9.86
CA GLY A 183 -7.22 -1.04 -8.93
C GLY A 183 -7.40 -0.60 -7.49
N VAL A 184 -7.27 -1.53 -6.55
CA VAL A 184 -7.38 -1.28 -5.12
C VAL A 184 -6.12 -1.72 -4.39
N LEU A 185 -5.70 -0.93 -3.39
CA LEU A 185 -4.57 -1.19 -2.52
C LEU A 185 -5.08 -1.50 -1.12
N LEU A 186 -4.95 -2.76 -0.71
CA LEU A 186 -5.24 -3.21 0.64
C LEU A 186 -3.99 -3.12 1.52
N ASN A 187 -4.20 -3.21 2.83
CA ASN A 187 -3.12 -3.16 3.79
C ASN A 187 -3.55 -3.88 5.08
N TRP A 188 -2.70 -4.76 5.62
CA TRP A 188 -2.99 -5.48 6.86
C TRP A 188 -4.32 -6.25 6.80
N ALA A 189 -4.51 -7.15 5.84
CA ALA A 189 -5.72 -7.95 5.75
C ALA A 189 -5.42 -9.45 5.88
N THR A 190 -6.36 -10.17 6.47
CA THR A 190 -6.39 -11.64 6.45
C THR A 190 -6.96 -12.12 5.11
N PRO A 191 -6.76 -13.39 4.69
CA PRO A 191 -7.41 -13.95 3.50
C PRO A 191 -8.93 -13.76 3.49
N GLN A 192 -9.59 -13.89 4.63
CA GLN A 192 -11.04 -13.64 4.75
C GLN A 192 -11.40 -12.17 4.54
N ALA A 193 -10.55 -11.25 5.04
CA ALA A 193 -10.76 -9.82 4.83
C ALA A 193 -10.45 -9.41 3.38
N ILE A 194 -9.53 -10.10 2.70
CA ILE A 194 -9.28 -9.92 1.25
C ILE A 194 -10.53 -10.33 0.47
N ALA A 195 -11.09 -11.52 0.72
CA ALA A 195 -12.30 -12.00 0.07
C ALA A 195 -13.48 -11.05 0.29
N TRP A 196 -13.69 -10.61 1.54
CA TRP A 196 -14.71 -9.62 1.87
C TRP A 196 -14.49 -8.29 1.14
N SER A 197 -13.24 -7.85 0.99
CA SER A 197 -12.90 -6.62 0.26
C SER A 197 -13.18 -6.76 -1.23
N ALA A 198 -12.86 -7.91 -1.83
CA ALA A 198 -13.15 -8.23 -3.23
C ALA A 198 -14.64 -8.13 -3.56
N GLU A 199 -15.49 -8.63 -2.67
CA GLU A 199 -16.96 -8.49 -2.83
C GLU A 199 -17.41 -7.04 -2.86
N ARG A 200 -16.86 -6.19 -1.97
CA ARG A 200 -17.19 -4.75 -1.92
C ARG A 200 -16.69 -4.00 -3.15
N VAL A 201 -15.51 -4.36 -3.66
CA VAL A 201 -14.99 -3.84 -4.94
C VAL A 201 -15.90 -4.26 -6.10
N ALA A 202 -16.30 -5.53 -6.14
CA ALA A 202 -17.22 -6.04 -7.17
C ALA A 202 -18.58 -5.34 -7.15
N GLU A 203 -19.14 -5.08 -5.95
CA GLU A 203 -20.37 -4.27 -5.81
C GLU A 203 -20.23 -2.86 -6.43
N GLY A 204 -19.08 -2.22 -6.20
CA GLY A 204 -18.79 -0.91 -6.78
C GLY A 204 -18.62 -0.95 -8.30
N ALA A 205 -17.87 -1.94 -8.80
CA ALA A 205 -17.66 -2.14 -10.23
C ALA A 205 -19.00 -2.38 -10.97
N ALA A 206 -19.85 -3.23 -10.41
CA ALA A 206 -21.17 -3.51 -10.98
C ALA A 206 -22.06 -2.25 -11.09
N ARG A 207 -22.02 -1.36 -10.07
CA ARG A 207 -22.76 -0.09 -10.12
C ARG A 207 -22.28 0.85 -11.23
N ALA A 208 -21.02 0.73 -11.62
CA ALA A 208 -20.42 1.50 -12.70
C ALA A 208 -20.44 0.79 -14.06
N GLY A 209 -21.09 -0.38 -14.17
CA GLY A 209 -21.15 -1.19 -15.39
C GLY A 209 -19.79 -1.80 -15.76
N ARG A 210 -18.89 -2.00 -14.79
CA ARG A 210 -17.56 -2.57 -14.99
C ARG A 210 -17.50 -4.02 -14.57
N ALA A 211 -16.66 -4.82 -15.22
CA ALA A 211 -16.34 -6.16 -14.75
C ALA A 211 -15.42 -6.09 -13.51
N PRO A 212 -15.63 -6.91 -12.46
CA PRO A 212 -14.74 -6.95 -11.30
C PRO A 212 -13.27 -7.21 -11.65
N SER A 213 -12.99 -8.01 -12.68
CA SER A 213 -11.64 -8.29 -13.19
C SER A 213 -10.88 -7.07 -13.72
N GLN A 214 -11.56 -5.95 -13.95
CA GLN A 214 -10.93 -4.68 -14.33
C GLN A 214 -10.37 -3.88 -13.14
N VAL A 215 -10.52 -4.40 -11.91
CA VAL A 215 -10.09 -3.72 -10.69
C VAL A 215 -9.24 -4.69 -9.85
N PRO A 216 -7.98 -4.91 -10.23
CA PRO A 216 -7.09 -5.82 -9.53
C PRO A 216 -6.88 -5.41 -8.07
N ILE A 217 -6.66 -6.41 -7.23
CA ILE A 217 -6.47 -6.26 -5.78
C ILE A 217 -4.99 -6.49 -5.46
N THR A 218 -4.34 -5.45 -5.00
CA THR A 218 -2.93 -5.46 -4.57
C THR A 218 -2.86 -5.23 -3.06
N MET A 219 -1.97 -5.95 -2.36
CA MET A 219 -1.79 -5.76 -0.91
C MET A 219 -0.34 -5.84 -0.47
N TYR A 220 0.05 -4.98 0.47
CA TYR A 220 1.26 -5.15 1.27
C TYR A 220 1.08 -6.27 2.30
N ILE A 221 1.86 -7.34 2.17
CA ILE A 221 2.01 -8.37 3.19
C ILE A 221 3.33 -8.15 3.92
N ARG A 222 3.25 -7.88 5.20
CA ARG A 222 4.43 -7.62 6.02
C ARG A 222 5.12 -8.90 6.43
N VAL A 223 6.45 -8.84 6.35
CA VAL A 223 7.30 -9.96 6.74
C VAL A 223 8.48 -9.46 7.56
N CYS A 224 8.83 -10.19 8.63
CA CYS A 224 10.02 -9.98 9.42
C CYS A 224 10.79 -11.30 9.45
N VAL A 225 11.73 -11.46 8.52
CA VAL A 225 12.52 -12.69 8.38
C VAL A 225 13.77 -12.59 9.25
N ASP A 226 13.84 -13.39 10.29
CA ASP A 226 15.01 -13.53 11.17
C ASP A 226 14.96 -14.87 11.92
N HIS A 227 16.13 -15.43 12.25
CA HIS A 227 16.24 -16.65 13.05
C HIS A 227 15.95 -16.41 14.55
N ASP A 228 16.13 -15.18 15.04
CA ASP A 228 15.69 -14.78 16.37
C ASP A 228 14.17 -14.51 16.35
N LEU A 229 13.42 -15.56 16.63
CA LEU A 229 11.96 -15.55 16.58
C LEU A 229 11.34 -14.50 17.53
N GLU A 230 11.91 -14.33 18.73
CA GLU A 230 11.36 -13.37 19.70
C GLU A 230 11.57 -11.94 19.24
N THR A 231 12.76 -11.60 18.75
CA THR A 231 13.07 -10.27 18.21
C THR A 231 12.24 -9.98 16.96
N ALA A 232 12.11 -10.93 16.04
CA ALA A 232 11.27 -10.79 14.85
C ALA A 232 9.79 -10.58 15.22
N ARG A 233 9.25 -11.38 16.13
CA ARG A 233 7.88 -11.25 16.64
C ARG A 233 7.63 -9.88 17.24
N ARG A 234 8.54 -9.40 18.10
CA ARG A 234 8.42 -8.10 18.75
C ARG A 234 8.43 -6.95 17.73
N ALA A 235 9.35 -7.00 16.76
CA ALA A 235 9.44 -5.99 15.70
C ALA A 235 8.15 -5.97 14.84
N PHE A 236 7.64 -7.14 14.47
CA PHE A 236 6.40 -7.28 13.72
C PHE A 236 5.18 -6.75 14.51
N ALA A 237 5.03 -7.16 15.78
CA ALA A 237 3.92 -6.73 16.62
C ALA A 237 3.93 -5.21 16.86
N ARG A 238 5.10 -4.61 17.13
CA ARG A 238 5.24 -3.14 17.25
C ARG A 238 4.75 -2.42 15.99
N GLN A 239 5.12 -2.91 14.82
CA GLN A 239 4.70 -2.29 13.58
C GLN A 239 3.22 -2.46 13.33
N MET A 240 2.64 -3.62 13.65
CA MET A 240 1.19 -3.82 13.58
C MET A 240 0.45 -2.85 14.53
N LEU A 241 0.87 -2.75 15.78
CA LEU A 241 0.25 -1.88 16.78
C LEU A 241 0.31 -0.40 16.40
N ALA A 242 1.37 0.04 15.71
CA ALA A 242 1.47 1.41 15.20
C ALA A 242 0.36 1.78 14.20
N TYR A 243 -0.25 0.79 13.56
CA TYR A 243 -1.42 0.96 12.70
C TYR A 243 -2.74 0.66 13.45
N ALA A 244 -2.76 -0.43 14.22
CA ALA A 244 -3.99 -0.99 14.78
C ALA A 244 -4.56 -0.19 15.95
N MET A 245 -3.70 0.46 16.76
CA MET A 245 -4.17 1.21 17.92
C MET A 245 -4.67 2.59 17.54
N VAL A 246 -5.86 2.94 18.02
CA VAL A 246 -6.42 4.28 17.83
C VAL A 246 -5.81 5.29 18.82
N ARG A 247 -5.71 6.54 18.40
CA ARG A 247 -5.35 7.63 19.30
C ARG A 247 -6.50 7.93 20.26
N PRO A 248 -6.24 8.34 21.51
CA PRO A 248 -7.29 8.75 22.43
C PRO A 248 -8.23 9.80 21.80
N GLY A 249 -9.54 9.60 21.98
CA GLY A 249 -10.58 10.51 21.45
C GLY A 249 -10.93 10.33 19.98
N VAL A 250 -10.36 9.35 19.28
CA VAL A 250 -10.76 8.98 17.91
C VAL A 250 -11.71 7.80 17.97
N ASP A 251 -12.74 7.80 17.12
CA ASP A 251 -13.72 6.70 17.01
C ASP A 251 -13.00 5.39 16.59
N PRO A 252 -13.03 4.34 17.43
CA PRO A 252 -12.34 3.08 17.16
C PRO A 252 -12.96 2.28 16.01
N SER A 253 -14.15 2.62 15.55
CA SER A 253 -14.78 1.96 14.38
C SER A 253 -14.17 2.40 13.05
N LEU A 254 -13.38 3.48 13.03
CA LEU A 254 -12.84 4.09 11.82
C LEU A 254 -11.39 3.65 11.53
N GLY A 255 -10.98 3.84 10.28
CA GLY A 255 -9.61 3.66 9.81
C GLY A 255 -9.06 2.26 10.07
N TYR A 256 -7.78 2.19 10.41
CA TYR A 256 -7.11 0.91 10.70
C TYR A 256 -7.66 0.23 11.95
N ARG A 257 -7.97 0.98 13.00
CA ARG A 257 -8.52 0.40 14.24
C ARG A 257 -9.80 -0.41 13.96
N GLY A 258 -10.76 0.19 13.25
CA GLY A 258 -11.99 -0.49 12.84
C GLY A 258 -11.74 -1.62 11.84
N HIS A 259 -10.72 -1.51 11.00
CA HIS A 259 -10.31 -2.58 10.09
C HIS A 259 -9.79 -3.80 10.86
N PHE A 260 -8.88 -3.61 11.80
CA PHE A 260 -8.39 -4.70 12.68
C PHE A 260 -9.50 -5.28 13.56
N GLY A 261 -10.43 -4.44 14.07
CA GLY A 261 -11.58 -4.91 14.83
C GLY A 261 -12.44 -5.92 14.05
N ARG A 262 -12.70 -5.63 12.76
CA ARG A 262 -13.44 -6.57 11.88
C ARG A 262 -12.72 -7.89 11.62
N MET A 263 -11.41 -7.94 11.80
CA MET A 263 -10.60 -9.15 11.64
C MET A 263 -10.40 -9.94 12.93
N GLY A 264 -11.12 -9.62 14.01
CA GLY A 264 -11.06 -10.35 15.27
C GLY A 264 -10.11 -9.75 16.34
N PHE A 265 -9.51 -8.59 16.08
CA PHE A 265 -8.60 -7.94 17.03
C PHE A 265 -9.30 -7.02 18.03
N GLU A 266 -10.62 -6.92 18.01
CA GLU A 266 -11.40 -5.91 18.78
C GLU A 266 -11.09 -5.95 20.29
N GLU A 267 -11.18 -7.13 20.91
CA GLU A 267 -11.00 -7.28 22.37
C GLU A 267 -9.54 -7.04 22.77
N VAL A 268 -8.60 -7.62 22.01
CA VAL A 268 -7.17 -7.47 22.27
C VAL A 268 -6.77 -6.01 22.17
N LEU A 269 -7.22 -5.31 21.13
CA LEU A 269 -6.86 -3.89 20.95
C LEU A 269 -7.47 -3.02 22.04
N ARG A 270 -8.69 -3.30 22.51
CA ARG A 270 -9.29 -2.58 23.62
C ARG A 270 -8.49 -2.72 24.92
N ASP A 271 -8.04 -3.93 25.24
CA ASP A 271 -7.15 -4.16 26.41
C ASP A 271 -5.81 -3.44 26.26
N LEU A 272 -5.19 -3.53 25.09
CA LEU A 272 -3.90 -2.87 24.83
C LEU A 272 -4.00 -1.34 24.85
N GLU A 273 -5.11 -0.79 24.34
CA GLU A 273 -5.39 0.65 24.39
C GLU A 273 -5.58 1.11 25.84
N ALA A 274 -6.30 0.36 26.68
CA ALA A 274 -6.44 0.66 28.10
C ALA A 274 -5.10 0.64 28.84
N ARG A 275 -4.22 -0.32 28.55
CA ARG A 275 -2.86 -0.38 29.15
C ARG A 275 -1.98 0.78 28.67
N ARG A 276 -2.03 1.14 27.38
CA ARG A 276 -1.34 2.31 26.85
C ARG A 276 -1.77 3.59 27.59
N ASP A 277 -3.07 3.75 27.82
CA ASP A 277 -3.62 4.93 28.50
C ASP A 277 -3.21 4.99 30.00
N GLN A 278 -2.82 3.83 30.56
CA GLN A 278 -2.17 3.72 31.88
C GLN A 278 -0.65 3.91 31.84
N GLY A 279 -0.08 4.17 30.66
CA GLY A 279 1.35 4.47 30.48
C GLY A 279 2.22 3.25 30.08
N ALA A 280 1.63 2.10 29.75
CA ALA A 280 2.43 0.95 29.30
C ALA A 280 3.19 1.28 27.99
N PRO A 281 4.49 0.97 27.91
CA PRO A 281 5.29 1.23 26.72
C PRO A 281 4.92 0.25 25.58
N ILE A 282 5.11 0.70 24.35
CA ILE A 282 4.77 -0.08 23.15
C ILE A 282 5.44 -1.47 23.10
N ASP A 283 6.64 -1.58 23.66
CA ASP A 283 7.38 -2.84 23.69
C ASP A 283 6.73 -3.87 24.62
N GLU A 284 6.17 -3.43 25.74
CA GLU A 284 5.37 -4.29 26.61
C GLU A 284 4.07 -4.69 25.92
N LEU A 285 3.37 -3.75 25.29
CA LEU A 285 2.13 -4.03 24.56
C LEU A 285 2.35 -5.02 23.44
N ALA A 286 3.46 -4.93 22.72
CA ALA A 286 3.83 -5.86 21.63
C ALA A 286 3.95 -7.32 22.11
N THR A 287 4.37 -7.56 23.35
CA THR A 287 4.44 -8.91 23.91
C THR A 287 3.08 -9.52 24.24
N LYS A 288 2.04 -8.70 24.35
CA LYS A 288 0.68 -9.12 24.74
C LYS A 288 -0.22 -9.45 23.55
N VAL A 289 0.21 -9.15 22.31
CA VAL A 289 -0.57 -9.53 21.12
C VAL A 289 -0.52 -11.05 20.96
N PRO A 290 -1.64 -11.77 20.86
CA PRO A 290 -1.65 -13.21 20.62
C PRO A 290 -0.95 -13.58 19.31
N GLU A 291 -0.18 -14.66 19.36
CA GLU A 291 0.58 -15.16 18.20
C GLU A 291 -0.34 -15.50 17.03
N GLU A 292 -1.45 -16.17 17.34
CA GLU A 292 -2.44 -16.59 16.35
C GLU A 292 -2.99 -15.41 15.54
N LEU A 293 -3.17 -14.26 16.17
CA LEU A 293 -3.62 -13.05 15.48
C LEU A 293 -2.51 -12.45 14.61
N LEU A 294 -1.27 -12.39 15.11
CA LEU A 294 -0.15 -11.86 14.35
C LEU A 294 0.07 -12.63 13.05
N GLN A 295 0.00 -13.96 13.10
CA GLN A 295 0.21 -14.85 11.96
C GLN A 295 -0.90 -14.79 10.91
N THR A 296 -2.08 -14.19 11.23
CA THR A 296 -3.15 -13.98 10.26
C THR A 296 -2.94 -12.80 9.33
N VAL A 297 -2.08 -11.83 9.70
CA VAL A 297 -1.90 -10.58 8.96
C VAL A 297 -0.49 -10.38 8.41
N GLY A 298 0.41 -11.36 8.59
CA GLY A 298 1.78 -11.33 8.06
C GLY A 298 2.62 -12.49 8.55
N TYR A 299 3.94 -12.38 8.36
CA TYR A 299 4.90 -13.41 8.74
C TYR A 299 6.04 -12.82 9.58
N TYR A 300 6.46 -13.53 10.60
CA TYR A 300 7.72 -13.33 11.29
C TYR A 300 8.33 -14.70 11.63
N GLY A 301 9.63 -14.83 11.51
CA GLY A 301 10.33 -16.08 11.78
C GLY A 301 11.44 -16.39 10.77
N PRO A 302 11.95 -17.62 10.79
CA PRO A 302 13.07 -18.03 9.96
C PRO A 302 12.72 -18.09 8.46
N PRO A 303 13.72 -17.97 7.56
CA PRO A 303 13.48 -17.89 6.11
C PRO A 303 12.79 -19.12 5.51
N GLU A 304 12.95 -20.30 6.11
CA GLU A 304 12.42 -21.57 5.60
C GLU A 304 10.90 -21.63 5.57
N GLY A 305 10.21 -20.94 6.49
CA GLY A 305 8.75 -20.88 6.56
C GLY A 305 8.13 -19.71 5.79
N ALA A 306 8.94 -18.76 5.33
CA ALA A 306 8.46 -17.49 4.83
C ALA A 306 7.62 -17.63 3.55
N ALA A 307 8.10 -18.37 2.55
CA ALA A 307 7.41 -18.52 1.26
C ALA A 307 6.04 -19.19 1.40
N ALA A 308 5.95 -20.27 2.17
CA ALA A 308 4.68 -20.99 2.40
C ALA A 308 3.66 -20.11 3.16
N ALA A 309 4.11 -19.41 4.20
CA ALA A 309 3.24 -18.47 4.93
C ALA A 309 2.77 -17.32 4.03
N TYR A 310 3.66 -16.74 3.24
CA TYR A 310 3.36 -15.66 2.32
C TYR A 310 2.36 -16.09 1.23
N ARG A 311 2.55 -17.29 0.65
CA ARG A 311 1.63 -17.85 -0.35
C ARG A 311 0.22 -18.00 0.21
N ARG A 312 0.09 -18.50 1.44
CA ARG A 312 -1.20 -18.62 2.13
C ARG A 312 -1.85 -17.25 2.40
N LEU A 313 -1.05 -16.26 2.83
CA LEU A 313 -1.53 -14.91 3.11
C LEU A 313 -1.92 -14.12 1.85
N SER A 314 -1.43 -14.53 0.69
CA SER A 314 -1.73 -13.87 -0.59
C SER A 314 -2.96 -14.43 -1.30
N ASP A 315 -3.70 -15.35 -0.68
CA ASP A 315 -4.89 -15.94 -1.28
C ASP A 315 -5.95 -14.86 -1.59
N GLY A 316 -6.47 -14.89 -2.81
CA GLY A 316 -7.45 -13.91 -3.32
C GLY A 316 -6.86 -12.58 -3.81
N LEU A 317 -5.54 -12.41 -3.85
CA LEU A 317 -4.88 -11.24 -4.42
C LEU A 317 -4.48 -11.48 -5.89
N ASP A 318 -4.54 -10.42 -6.70
CA ASP A 318 -3.92 -10.37 -8.02
C ASP A 318 -2.43 -10.06 -7.90
N GLU A 319 -2.06 -9.24 -6.92
CA GLU A 319 -0.67 -8.89 -6.62
C GLU A 319 -0.43 -8.83 -5.11
N ALA A 320 0.56 -9.58 -4.64
CA ALA A 320 1.05 -9.53 -3.28
C ALA A 320 2.42 -8.84 -3.23
N VAL A 321 2.55 -7.83 -2.39
CA VAL A 321 3.78 -7.04 -2.27
C VAL A 321 4.45 -7.33 -0.93
N VAL A 322 5.64 -7.93 -0.97
CA VAL A 322 6.48 -8.20 0.20
C VAL A 322 6.84 -6.89 0.88
N ARG A 323 6.34 -6.67 2.10
CA ARG A 323 6.68 -5.48 2.88
C ARG A 323 7.64 -5.83 3.99
N VAL A 324 8.93 -5.56 3.77
CA VAL A 324 9.99 -5.98 4.68
C VAL A 324 9.98 -5.16 5.97
N ILE A 325 10.08 -5.88 7.09
CA ILE A 325 10.43 -5.36 8.42
C ILE A 325 11.78 -5.99 8.77
N THR A 326 12.73 -5.18 9.23
CA THR A 326 14.04 -5.67 9.67
C THR A 326 14.25 -5.41 11.16
N VAL A 327 14.97 -6.30 11.83
CA VAL A 327 15.41 -6.16 13.23
C VAL A 327 16.81 -5.55 13.32
N ARG A 328 17.51 -5.49 12.19
CA ARG A 328 18.86 -4.90 12.05
C ARG A 328 18.86 -3.90 10.91
N PRO A 329 19.66 -2.83 10.98
CA PRO A 329 19.81 -1.86 9.89
C PRO A 329 20.62 -2.45 8.72
N GLY A 330 20.55 -1.79 7.56
CA GLY A 330 21.37 -2.07 6.38
C GLY A 330 20.65 -2.88 5.30
N ILE A 331 21.36 -3.11 4.22
CA ILE A 331 20.86 -3.79 3.01
C ILE A 331 20.71 -5.29 3.23
N GLU A 332 21.66 -5.93 3.92
CA GLU A 332 21.73 -7.39 4.01
C GLU A 332 20.44 -8.02 4.58
N PRO A 333 19.84 -7.56 5.69
CA PRO A 333 18.62 -8.17 6.20
C PRO A 333 17.40 -7.91 5.27
N VAL A 334 17.41 -6.84 4.48
CA VAL A 334 16.38 -6.59 3.48
C VAL A 334 16.49 -7.56 2.32
N VAL A 335 17.70 -7.75 1.78
CA VAL A 335 17.97 -8.69 0.68
C VAL A 335 17.68 -10.11 1.12
N ALA A 336 18.12 -10.53 2.32
CA ALA A 336 17.83 -11.87 2.86
C ALA A 336 16.33 -12.15 2.96
N ALA A 337 15.52 -11.15 3.35
CA ALA A 337 14.06 -11.29 3.38
C ALA A 337 13.48 -11.42 1.95
N LEU A 338 14.00 -10.67 0.98
CA LEU A 338 13.58 -10.79 -0.43
C LEU A 338 14.00 -12.14 -1.03
N GLU A 339 15.20 -12.64 -0.75
CA GLU A 339 15.66 -13.97 -1.18
C GLU A 339 14.77 -15.10 -0.61
N ALA A 340 14.35 -15.00 0.64
CA ALA A 340 13.44 -15.96 1.25
C ALA A 340 12.05 -15.98 0.59
N LEU A 341 11.67 -14.88 -0.04
CA LEU A 341 10.36 -14.62 -0.65
C LEU A 341 10.46 -14.38 -2.17
N ALA A 342 11.56 -14.81 -2.79
CA ALA A 342 11.71 -14.71 -4.25
C ALA A 342 10.51 -15.37 -4.95
N PRO A 343 9.96 -14.78 -6.03
CA PRO A 343 8.74 -15.24 -6.70
C PRO A 343 8.75 -16.73 -7.01
N ALA A 344 9.88 -17.28 -7.46
CA ALA A 344 10.02 -18.71 -7.73
C ALA A 344 9.78 -19.57 -6.47
N LYS A 345 10.20 -19.13 -5.28
CA LYS A 345 9.97 -19.84 -4.02
C LYS A 345 8.50 -19.74 -3.59
N VAL A 346 7.89 -18.56 -3.75
CA VAL A 346 6.47 -18.33 -3.41
C VAL A 346 5.55 -19.13 -4.33
N GLN A 347 5.88 -19.26 -5.60
CA GLN A 347 5.11 -20.04 -6.58
C GLN A 347 5.26 -21.56 -6.38
N ALA A 348 6.38 -22.02 -5.84
CA ALA A 348 6.65 -23.44 -5.55
C ALA A 348 6.08 -23.90 -4.19
N ALA A 349 5.68 -22.99 -3.31
CA ALA A 349 5.12 -23.25 -1.98
C ALA A 349 3.59 -23.37 -2.03
#